data_98c7d14da804597ef5f3529e04265bf1
#
_entry.id   98c7d14da804597ef5f3529e04265bf1
#
_cell.length_a   1.000
_cell.length_b   1.000
_cell.length_c   1.000
_cell.angle_alpha   90.00
_cell.angle_beta   90.00
_cell.angle_gamma   90.00
#
_symmetry.space_group_name_H-M   'P 1'
#
loop_
_entity.id
_entity.type
_entity.pdbx_description
1 polymer ?
#
loop_
_entity_poly.entity_id
_entity_poly.type
_entity_poly.pdbx_seq_one_letter_code
_entity_poly.pdbx_strand_id
1 'polypeptide(L)'
;MPLSALGMRCFPLILAMVPAVYAQDADLPERLFRSGERAYAIRSYPEALETWNQLIQQAPKSPFSAHALINLARYQVEVEKKPEAALPLLERIKAEHLKSPWAAEAMLLRGQILAARCRGPQDLKEPQAEFNRVVDLFPDHPCVQQARFELGRSFRLLGQWGRALQSYIEAVRLDPGSGVARQAQLEAAETLDLMGDTTGCLRMLQALRNRFPQAAESREAEWRIKLRVKQRIQKPALRSMGPWPEGRQKWLKTPTLLATGPAGECYLYQEDLDQASLLKDGQLTPAGPVVKGARAMVATASGQVWLVTRQGVARDGAVQGAQVFQAPSGAAQDGWGNLWVADAKAPGIEVLPPDGPSRSIPLPGAVALAALPTGGVAAASDASRTLVFLDAQGQTRITVPYGKDLPAPFKYVVALASDPVGHVAALVDGEFEGVAVWGPDGALLRAASLKTLGLSGKFRAIAMDRQGGLILADRSNDLLIRLD
;
A
#
# COMPACT_ATOMS: atom_id res chain seq x y z
N MET A 1 0.27 -2.34 -1.12
CA MET A 1 -0.17 -0.96 -0.82
C MET A 1 -1.65 -1.01 -0.53
N PRO A 2 -2.12 -0.63 0.64
CA PRO A 2 -3.55 -0.56 0.88
C PRO A 2 -4.16 0.49 -0.05
N LEU A 3 -5.39 0.26 -0.48
CA LEU A 3 -6.24 1.20 -1.22
C LEU A 3 -6.54 2.49 -0.42
N SER A 4 -6.06 2.59 0.82
CA SER A 4 -6.34 3.67 1.76
C SER A 4 -5.68 5.02 1.46
N ALA A 5 -4.81 5.12 0.47
CA ALA A 5 -4.35 6.41 -0.03
C ALA A 5 -5.12 6.77 -1.32
N LEU A 6 -6.44 6.83 -1.23
CA LEU A 6 -7.25 7.59 -2.18
C LEU A 6 -6.81 9.05 -2.08
N GLY A 7 -5.81 9.42 -2.83
CA GLY A 7 -5.59 10.79 -3.22
C GLY A 7 -6.74 11.20 -4.13
N MET A 8 -7.93 11.30 -3.56
CA MET A 8 -9.05 11.99 -4.19
C MET A 8 -8.63 13.45 -4.35
N ARG A 9 -7.89 13.71 -5.41
CA ARG A 9 -7.66 15.09 -5.84
C ARG A 9 -9.00 15.56 -6.38
N CYS A 10 -9.63 16.45 -5.62
CA CYS A 10 -10.75 17.26 -6.09
C CYS A 10 -10.47 17.70 -7.52
N PHE A 11 -11.36 17.36 -8.43
CA PHE A 11 -11.49 18.14 -9.66
C PHE A 11 -11.77 19.58 -9.20
N PRO A 12 -11.03 20.58 -9.67
CA PRO A 12 -11.40 21.94 -9.39
C PRO A 12 -12.82 22.13 -9.90
N LEU A 13 -13.73 22.53 -9.02
CA LEU A 13 -14.99 23.14 -9.44
C LEU A 13 -14.62 24.26 -10.40
N ILE A 14 -14.81 24.05 -11.69
CA ILE A 14 -14.82 25.12 -12.65
C ILE A 14 -16.06 25.93 -12.29
N LEU A 15 -15.89 26.90 -11.40
CA LEU A 15 -16.84 27.96 -11.20
C LEU A 15 -16.85 28.77 -12.49
N ALA A 16 -17.65 28.34 -13.47
CA ALA A 16 -18.03 29.20 -14.56
C ALA A 16 -18.81 30.35 -13.94
N MET A 17 -18.19 31.51 -13.80
CA MET A 17 -18.89 32.75 -13.56
C MET A 17 -19.81 33.01 -14.76
N VAL A 18 -21.04 32.47 -14.67
CA VAL A 18 -22.12 32.85 -15.56
C VAL A 18 -22.64 34.22 -15.06
N PRO A 19 -22.64 35.26 -15.90
CA PRO A 19 -23.13 36.57 -15.47
C PRO A 19 -24.61 36.48 -15.07
N ALA A 20 -24.98 37.21 -14.02
CA ALA A 20 -26.26 37.22 -13.35
C ALA A 20 -27.48 37.70 -14.20
N VAL A 21 -27.38 37.66 -15.52
CA VAL A 21 -28.43 38.27 -16.43
C VAL A 21 -29.53 37.27 -16.85
N TYR A 22 -29.43 35.98 -16.56
CA TYR A 22 -30.46 34.99 -16.97
C TYR A 22 -31.26 34.39 -15.80
N ALA A 23 -31.61 35.17 -14.79
CA ALA A 23 -32.24 34.66 -13.57
C ALA A 23 -33.80 34.65 -13.67
N GLN A 24 -34.42 34.96 -14.80
CA GLN A 24 -35.91 35.16 -14.81
C GLN A 24 -36.74 33.97 -15.32
N ASP A 25 -36.15 32.98 -16.04
CA ASP A 25 -36.92 31.85 -16.60
C ASP A 25 -36.40 30.45 -16.19
N ALA A 26 -35.60 30.33 -15.14
CA ALA A 26 -35.12 29.03 -14.69
C ALA A 26 -36.27 28.22 -14.07
N ASP A 27 -36.52 27.00 -14.57
CA ASP A 27 -37.45 26.04 -14.01
C ASP A 27 -37.17 25.76 -12.52
N LEU A 28 -38.20 25.45 -11.74
CA LEU A 28 -38.07 25.22 -10.29
C LEU A 28 -36.94 24.25 -9.92
N PRO A 29 -36.77 23.10 -10.60
CA PRO A 29 -35.65 22.19 -10.36
C PRO A 29 -34.26 22.84 -10.51
N GLU A 30 -34.06 23.66 -11.50
CA GLU A 30 -32.81 24.38 -11.71
C GLU A 30 -32.55 25.41 -10.60
N ARG A 31 -33.56 26.15 -10.19
CA ARG A 31 -33.45 27.15 -9.11
C ARG A 31 -33.08 26.49 -7.77
N LEU A 32 -33.72 25.37 -7.43
CA LEU A 32 -33.38 24.60 -6.24
C LEU A 32 -31.97 24.06 -6.31
N PHE A 33 -31.60 23.50 -7.45
CA PHE A 33 -30.24 22.99 -7.63
C PHE A 33 -29.19 24.08 -7.43
N ARG A 34 -29.31 25.21 -8.11
CA ARG A 34 -28.38 26.35 -7.99
C ARG A 34 -28.37 26.98 -6.59
N SER A 35 -29.50 26.95 -5.88
CA SER A 35 -29.57 27.39 -4.48
C SER A 35 -28.73 26.48 -3.58
N GLY A 36 -28.89 25.18 -3.73
CA GLY A 36 -28.06 24.21 -3.00
C GLY A 36 -26.57 24.33 -3.31
N GLU A 37 -26.19 24.54 -4.58
CA GLU A 37 -24.78 24.77 -4.94
C GLU A 37 -24.20 26.02 -4.30
N ARG A 38 -24.95 27.12 -4.26
CA ARG A 38 -24.51 28.37 -3.59
C ARG A 38 -24.31 28.15 -2.09
N ALA A 39 -25.27 27.48 -1.43
CA ALA A 39 -25.18 27.14 -0.01
C ALA A 39 -23.95 26.24 0.26
N TYR A 40 -23.70 25.25 -0.60
CA TYR A 40 -22.55 24.37 -0.49
C TYR A 40 -21.22 25.13 -0.66
N ALA A 41 -21.12 26.05 -1.63
CA ALA A 41 -19.92 26.84 -1.89
C ALA A 41 -19.53 27.73 -0.69
N ILE A 42 -20.49 28.23 0.07
CA ILE A 42 -20.25 29.00 1.30
C ILE A 42 -20.17 28.12 2.55
N ARG A 43 -20.16 26.80 2.38
CA ARG A 43 -20.12 25.77 3.45
C ARG A 43 -21.34 25.75 4.37
N SER A 44 -22.50 26.30 3.95
CA SER A 44 -23.78 26.14 4.61
C SER A 44 -24.36 24.75 4.25
N TYR A 45 -23.68 23.70 4.74
CA TYR A 45 -24.03 22.33 4.36
C TYR A 45 -25.47 21.93 4.70
N PRO A 46 -26.01 22.22 5.90
CA PRO A 46 -27.40 21.85 6.20
C PRO A 46 -28.39 22.40 5.17
N GLU A 47 -28.26 23.66 4.80
CA GLU A 47 -29.12 24.32 3.81
C GLU A 47 -28.95 23.71 2.40
N ALA A 48 -27.72 23.41 2.00
CA ALA A 48 -27.44 22.76 0.72
C ALA A 48 -28.10 21.37 0.65
N LEU A 49 -27.93 20.56 1.70
CA LEU A 49 -28.49 19.21 1.77
C LEU A 49 -30.01 19.23 1.78
N GLU A 50 -30.63 20.13 2.53
CA GLU A 50 -32.09 20.31 2.57
C GLU A 50 -32.62 20.67 1.18
N THR A 51 -32.00 21.66 0.53
CA THR A 51 -32.45 22.15 -0.80
C THR A 51 -32.30 21.06 -1.86
N TRP A 52 -31.20 20.31 -1.88
CA TRP A 52 -31.01 19.18 -2.80
C TRP A 52 -31.98 18.03 -2.52
N ASN A 53 -32.27 17.72 -1.25
CA ASN A 53 -33.29 16.71 -0.92
C ASN A 53 -34.69 17.16 -1.35
N GLN A 54 -35.04 18.44 -1.17
CA GLN A 54 -36.30 19.00 -1.66
C GLN A 54 -36.40 18.88 -3.19
N LEU A 55 -35.34 19.21 -3.93
CA LEU A 55 -35.28 19.03 -5.38
C LEU A 55 -35.54 17.56 -5.79
N ILE A 56 -34.86 16.61 -5.15
CA ILE A 56 -34.99 15.18 -5.46
C ILE A 56 -36.42 14.66 -5.17
N GLN A 57 -37.09 15.20 -4.14
CA GLN A 57 -38.46 14.83 -3.80
C GLN A 57 -39.47 15.43 -4.78
N GLN A 58 -39.33 16.70 -5.14
CA GLN A 58 -40.28 17.41 -5.98
C GLN A 58 -40.13 17.10 -7.47
N ALA A 59 -38.93 16.84 -7.94
CA ALA A 59 -38.63 16.59 -9.34
C ALA A 59 -37.72 15.41 -9.56
N PRO A 60 -38.08 14.17 -9.14
CA PRO A 60 -37.18 13.02 -9.11
C PRO A 60 -36.60 12.63 -10.48
N LYS A 61 -37.31 12.92 -11.57
CA LYS A 61 -36.86 12.62 -12.94
C LYS A 61 -36.06 13.75 -13.59
N SER A 62 -35.86 14.88 -12.91
CA SER A 62 -35.11 16.00 -13.45
C SER A 62 -33.63 15.64 -13.62
N PRO A 63 -32.94 16.12 -14.68
CA PRO A 63 -31.52 16.03 -14.79
C PRO A 63 -30.77 16.65 -13.60
N PHE A 64 -31.30 17.70 -12.99
CA PHE A 64 -30.75 18.34 -11.80
C PHE A 64 -30.83 17.44 -10.56
N SER A 65 -31.80 16.51 -10.49
CA SER A 65 -31.92 15.56 -9.39
C SER A 65 -30.77 14.53 -9.43
N ALA A 66 -30.37 14.10 -10.63
CA ALA A 66 -29.16 13.27 -10.76
C ALA A 66 -27.90 14.00 -10.29
N HIS A 67 -27.76 15.28 -10.62
CA HIS A 67 -26.66 16.12 -10.17
C HIS A 67 -26.69 16.34 -8.65
N ALA A 68 -27.87 16.61 -8.08
CA ALA A 68 -28.02 16.72 -6.63
C ALA A 68 -27.66 15.42 -5.90
N LEU A 69 -28.05 14.26 -6.42
CA LEU A 69 -27.71 12.95 -5.85
C LEU A 69 -26.20 12.71 -5.84
N ILE A 70 -25.47 13.05 -6.92
CA ILE A 70 -24.02 12.89 -6.94
C ILE A 70 -23.31 13.86 -5.97
N ASN A 71 -23.82 15.09 -5.83
CA ASN A 71 -23.30 16.05 -4.87
C ASN A 71 -23.54 15.59 -3.42
N LEU A 72 -24.71 15.04 -3.11
CA LEU A 72 -24.98 14.41 -1.81
C LEU A 72 -24.04 13.23 -1.54
N ALA A 73 -23.80 12.37 -2.54
CA ALA A 73 -22.87 11.26 -2.42
C ALA A 73 -21.43 11.74 -2.16
N ARG A 74 -20.96 12.76 -2.89
CA ARG A 74 -19.66 13.38 -2.66
C ARG A 74 -19.56 13.99 -1.26
N TYR A 75 -20.60 14.68 -0.79
CA TYR A 75 -20.65 15.21 0.57
C TYR A 75 -20.43 14.11 1.62
N GLN A 76 -21.11 12.96 1.48
CA GLN A 76 -20.95 11.82 2.39
C GLN A 76 -19.50 11.32 2.40
N VAL A 77 -18.85 11.25 1.23
CA VAL A 77 -17.48 10.75 1.12
C VAL A 77 -16.46 11.78 1.61
N GLU A 78 -16.58 13.04 1.18
CA GLU A 78 -15.52 14.05 1.34
C GLU A 78 -15.63 14.81 2.66
N VAL A 79 -16.83 15.12 3.09
CA VAL A 79 -17.09 15.95 4.29
C VAL A 79 -17.38 15.07 5.50
N GLU A 80 -18.41 14.23 5.40
CA GLU A 80 -18.81 13.34 6.50
C GLU A 80 -17.86 12.19 6.74
N LYS A 81 -17.01 11.84 5.75
CA LYS A 81 -16.12 10.68 5.79
C LYS A 81 -16.85 9.35 5.99
N LYS A 82 -18.08 9.26 5.47
CA LYS A 82 -18.96 8.08 5.54
C LYS A 82 -19.26 7.54 4.13
N PRO A 83 -18.27 6.94 3.43
CA PRO A 83 -18.43 6.50 2.04
C PRO A 83 -19.57 5.50 1.85
N GLU A 84 -19.88 4.68 2.88
CA GLU A 84 -20.99 3.73 2.82
C GLU A 84 -22.35 4.41 2.66
N ALA A 85 -22.53 5.59 3.23
CA ALA A 85 -23.77 6.36 3.12
C ALA A 85 -24.00 6.91 1.70
N ALA A 86 -22.94 6.97 0.88
CA ALA A 86 -23.05 7.37 -0.52
C ALA A 86 -23.59 6.25 -1.42
N LEU A 87 -23.40 4.96 -1.08
CA LEU A 87 -23.74 3.83 -1.95
C LEU A 87 -25.21 3.82 -2.40
N PRO A 88 -26.23 4.00 -1.53
CA PRO A 88 -27.63 4.03 -1.95
C PRO A 88 -27.94 5.21 -2.89
N LEU A 89 -27.30 6.36 -2.70
CA LEU A 89 -27.48 7.53 -3.58
C LEU A 89 -26.93 7.25 -4.97
N LEU A 90 -25.76 6.65 -5.05
CA LEU A 90 -25.11 6.27 -6.31
C LEU A 90 -25.88 5.16 -7.05
N GLU A 91 -26.41 4.17 -6.32
CA GLU A 91 -27.28 3.13 -6.92
C GLU A 91 -28.56 3.73 -7.48
N ARG A 92 -29.14 4.72 -6.80
CA ARG A 92 -30.32 5.43 -7.28
C ARG A 92 -30.04 6.18 -8.59
N ILE A 93 -28.89 6.85 -8.74
CA ILE A 93 -28.49 7.48 -10.01
C ILE A 93 -28.43 6.43 -11.13
N LYS A 94 -27.82 5.29 -10.86
CA LYS A 94 -27.68 4.20 -11.83
C LYS A 94 -29.03 3.62 -12.25
N ALA A 95 -29.97 3.47 -11.31
CA ALA A 95 -31.30 2.90 -11.58
C ALA A 95 -32.25 3.89 -12.28
N GLU A 96 -32.28 5.15 -11.85
CA GLU A 96 -33.26 6.13 -12.27
C GLU A 96 -32.75 7.10 -13.35
N HIS A 97 -31.41 7.30 -13.43
CA HIS A 97 -30.79 8.36 -14.24
C HIS A 97 -29.66 7.87 -15.13
N LEU A 98 -29.73 6.63 -15.65
CA LEU A 98 -28.65 6.02 -16.45
C LEU A 98 -28.24 6.85 -17.69
N LYS A 99 -29.15 7.61 -18.25
CA LYS A 99 -28.89 8.48 -19.42
C LYS A 99 -28.30 9.84 -19.04
N SER A 100 -28.19 10.13 -17.74
CA SER A 100 -27.59 11.38 -17.26
C SER A 100 -26.06 11.33 -17.41
N PRO A 101 -25.40 12.47 -17.68
CA PRO A 101 -23.94 12.54 -17.65
C PRO A 101 -23.35 12.15 -16.28
N TRP A 102 -24.10 12.31 -15.20
CA TRP A 102 -23.69 11.96 -13.84
C TRP A 102 -23.66 10.44 -13.55
N ALA A 103 -24.27 9.64 -14.41
CA ALA A 103 -24.28 8.19 -14.25
C ALA A 103 -22.86 7.59 -14.34
N ALA A 104 -22.00 8.08 -15.25
CA ALA A 104 -20.63 7.65 -15.36
C ALA A 104 -19.82 7.94 -14.07
N GLU A 105 -20.00 9.16 -13.52
CA GLU A 105 -19.35 9.53 -12.25
C GLU A 105 -19.87 8.72 -11.06
N ALA A 106 -21.18 8.47 -11.02
CA ALA A 106 -21.78 7.66 -9.97
C ALA A 106 -21.24 6.23 -9.96
N MET A 107 -21.12 5.60 -11.13
CA MET A 107 -20.53 4.27 -11.27
C MET A 107 -19.05 4.27 -10.90
N LEU A 108 -18.27 5.26 -11.34
CA LEU A 108 -16.87 5.40 -10.98
C LEU A 108 -16.70 5.53 -9.47
N LEU A 109 -17.40 6.46 -8.83
CA LEU A 109 -17.33 6.68 -7.38
C LEU A 109 -17.78 5.45 -6.60
N ARG A 110 -18.87 4.80 -7.04
CA ARG A 110 -19.33 3.54 -6.44
C ARG A 110 -18.27 2.45 -6.53
N GLY A 111 -17.67 2.27 -7.71
CA GLY A 111 -16.56 1.33 -7.91
C GLY A 111 -15.37 1.62 -6.99
N GLN A 112 -15.00 2.88 -6.82
CA GLN A 112 -13.91 3.30 -5.92
C GLN A 112 -14.22 3.01 -4.44
N ILE A 113 -15.44 3.30 -3.98
CA ILE A 113 -15.89 2.99 -2.61
C ILE A 113 -15.83 1.47 -2.37
N LEU A 114 -16.36 0.68 -3.30
CA LEU A 114 -16.34 -0.78 -3.20
C LEU A 114 -14.91 -1.32 -3.23
N ALA A 115 -14.05 -0.80 -4.11
CA ALA A 115 -12.64 -1.20 -4.18
C ALA A 115 -11.86 -0.92 -2.88
N ALA A 116 -12.15 0.21 -2.22
CA ALA A 116 -11.54 0.55 -0.92
C ALA A 116 -11.94 -0.42 0.21
N ARG A 117 -13.06 -1.13 0.06
CA ARG A 117 -13.57 -2.12 1.03
C ARG A 117 -13.09 -3.54 0.76
N CYS A 118 -12.48 -3.79 -0.38
CA CYS A 118 -11.99 -5.13 -0.73
C CYS A 118 -10.96 -5.62 0.29
N ARG A 119 -11.12 -6.85 0.74
CA ARG A 119 -10.23 -7.56 1.67
C ARG A 119 -9.58 -8.79 1.04
N GLY A 120 -9.96 -9.10 -0.19
CA GLY A 120 -9.42 -10.20 -0.97
C GLY A 120 -9.80 -10.12 -2.44
N PRO A 121 -9.22 -11.00 -3.26
CA PRO A 121 -9.41 -10.99 -4.72
C PRO A 121 -10.85 -11.18 -5.18
N GLN A 122 -11.63 -11.96 -4.43
CA GLN A 122 -13.04 -12.21 -4.74
C GLN A 122 -13.89 -10.94 -4.68
N ASP A 123 -13.51 -9.98 -3.83
CA ASP A 123 -14.26 -8.75 -3.61
C ASP A 123 -14.11 -7.77 -4.78
N LEU A 124 -13.09 -7.94 -5.61
CA LEU A 124 -12.84 -7.06 -6.76
C LEU A 124 -13.83 -7.23 -7.92
N LYS A 125 -14.67 -8.27 -7.91
CA LYS A 125 -15.63 -8.52 -9.00
C LYS A 125 -16.62 -7.37 -9.18
N GLU A 126 -17.17 -6.88 -8.07
CA GLU A 126 -18.16 -5.81 -8.11
C GLU A 126 -17.56 -4.44 -8.51
N PRO A 127 -16.45 -3.96 -7.90
CA PRO A 127 -15.78 -2.76 -8.38
C PRO A 127 -15.38 -2.82 -9.85
N GLN A 128 -14.81 -3.94 -10.31
CA GLN A 128 -14.44 -4.11 -11.72
C GLN A 128 -15.65 -4.03 -12.64
N ALA A 129 -16.80 -4.58 -12.22
CA ALA A 129 -18.03 -4.47 -12.99
C ALA A 129 -18.50 -3.01 -13.13
N GLU A 130 -18.38 -2.19 -12.07
CA GLU A 130 -18.71 -0.76 -12.16
C GLU A 130 -17.75 -0.01 -13.09
N PHE A 131 -16.44 -0.24 -12.98
CA PHE A 131 -15.46 0.41 -13.85
C PHE A 131 -15.64 -0.02 -15.33
N ASN A 132 -15.91 -1.29 -15.60
CA ASN A 132 -16.22 -1.75 -16.97
C ASN A 132 -17.48 -1.08 -17.51
N ARG A 133 -18.54 -0.92 -16.69
CA ARG A 133 -19.75 -0.21 -17.14
C ARG A 133 -19.46 1.24 -17.53
N VAL A 134 -18.57 1.94 -16.79
CA VAL A 134 -18.14 3.29 -17.19
C VAL A 134 -17.49 3.27 -18.58
N VAL A 135 -16.60 2.31 -18.82
CA VAL A 135 -15.90 2.17 -20.10
C VAL A 135 -16.83 1.82 -21.24
N ASP A 136 -17.78 0.90 -21.01
CA ASP A 136 -18.63 0.33 -22.04
C ASP A 136 -19.81 1.24 -22.39
N LEU A 137 -20.42 1.89 -21.36
CA LEU A 137 -21.62 2.70 -21.56
C LEU A 137 -21.31 4.16 -21.86
N PHE A 138 -20.16 4.66 -21.47
CA PHE A 138 -19.78 6.08 -21.57
C PHE A 138 -18.39 6.28 -22.17
N PRO A 139 -18.07 5.69 -23.37
CA PRO A 139 -16.70 5.62 -23.89
C PRO A 139 -16.02 6.98 -24.07
N ASP A 140 -16.81 8.03 -24.35
CA ASP A 140 -16.30 9.40 -24.57
C ASP A 140 -16.31 10.28 -23.31
N HIS A 141 -16.74 9.73 -22.15
CA HIS A 141 -16.82 10.49 -20.91
C HIS A 141 -15.44 10.60 -20.23
N PRO A 142 -15.08 11.77 -19.65
CA PRO A 142 -13.80 11.97 -18.96
C PRO A 142 -13.48 10.92 -17.86
N CYS A 143 -14.52 10.36 -17.23
CA CYS A 143 -14.36 9.31 -16.21
C CYS A 143 -13.74 8.01 -16.75
N VAL A 144 -13.75 7.77 -18.06
CA VAL A 144 -13.20 6.54 -18.67
C VAL A 144 -11.71 6.42 -18.37
N GLN A 145 -10.98 7.51 -18.38
CA GLN A 145 -9.56 7.49 -18.06
C GLN A 145 -9.30 6.96 -16.63
N GLN A 146 -10.04 7.49 -15.65
CA GLN A 146 -9.93 7.04 -14.25
C GLN A 146 -10.42 5.59 -14.10
N ALA A 147 -11.52 5.21 -14.78
CA ALA A 147 -12.03 3.83 -14.74
C ALA A 147 -11.00 2.83 -15.29
N ARG A 148 -10.31 3.15 -16.40
CA ARG A 148 -9.20 2.35 -16.93
C ARG A 148 -8.04 2.23 -15.95
N PHE A 149 -7.68 3.31 -15.28
CA PHE A 149 -6.65 3.30 -14.24
C PHE A 149 -7.03 2.37 -13.08
N GLU A 150 -8.26 2.45 -12.58
CA GLU A 150 -8.74 1.60 -11.48
C GLU A 150 -8.86 0.11 -11.89
N LEU A 151 -9.24 -0.17 -13.14
CA LEU A 151 -9.17 -1.53 -13.70
C LEU A 151 -7.73 -2.05 -13.69
N GLY A 152 -6.78 -1.24 -14.12
CA GLY A 152 -5.35 -1.58 -14.09
C GLY A 152 -4.89 -1.95 -12.67
N ARG A 153 -5.25 -1.15 -11.67
CA ARG A 153 -4.96 -1.43 -10.25
C ARG A 153 -5.59 -2.74 -9.78
N SER A 154 -6.85 -2.97 -10.13
CA SER A 154 -7.58 -4.19 -9.80
C SER A 154 -6.91 -5.44 -10.41
N PHE A 155 -6.54 -5.39 -11.70
CA PHE A 155 -5.84 -6.49 -12.36
C PHE A 155 -4.45 -6.74 -11.77
N ARG A 156 -3.74 -5.67 -11.38
CA ARG A 156 -2.44 -5.80 -10.73
C ARG A 156 -2.55 -6.53 -9.38
N LEU A 157 -3.55 -6.20 -8.56
CA LEU A 157 -3.82 -6.90 -7.30
C LEU A 157 -4.19 -8.37 -7.50
N LEU A 158 -4.78 -8.73 -8.65
CA LEU A 158 -5.07 -10.11 -9.03
C LEU A 158 -3.88 -10.86 -9.64
N GLY A 159 -2.71 -10.23 -9.79
CA GLY A 159 -1.56 -10.80 -10.48
C GLY A 159 -1.74 -10.93 -12.00
N GLN A 160 -2.74 -10.29 -12.59
CA GLN A 160 -3.02 -10.29 -14.01
C GLN A 160 -2.25 -9.17 -14.72
N TRP A 161 -0.91 -9.29 -14.72
CA TRP A 161 0.02 -8.24 -15.12
C TRP A 161 -0.22 -7.70 -16.53
N GLY A 162 -0.49 -8.60 -17.49
CA GLY A 162 -0.75 -8.20 -18.89
C GLY A 162 -2.00 -7.33 -19.03
N ARG A 163 -3.10 -7.69 -18.33
CA ARG A 163 -4.33 -6.90 -18.33
C ARG A 163 -4.16 -5.57 -17.60
N ALA A 164 -3.40 -5.58 -16.52
CA ALA A 164 -3.07 -4.37 -15.77
C ALA A 164 -2.30 -3.38 -16.65
N LEU A 165 -1.23 -3.85 -17.31
CA LEU A 165 -0.41 -3.03 -18.21
C LEU A 165 -1.23 -2.45 -19.34
N GLN A 166 -2.09 -3.24 -19.99
CA GLN A 166 -2.97 -2.77 -21.05
C GLN A 166 -3.89 -1.65 -20.56
N SER A 167 -4.56 -1.85 -19.41
CA SER A 167 -5.47 -0.86 -18.83
C SER A 167 -4.77 0.45 -18.49
N TYR A 168 -3.56 0.40 -17.95
CA TYR A 168 -2.76 1.59 -17.68
C TYR A 168 -2.33 2.31 -18.98
N ILE A 169 -1.90 1.57 -20.00
CA ILE A 169 -1.53 2.16 -21.30
C ILE A 169 -2.74 2.86 -21.94
N GLU A 170 -3.92 2.25 -21.87
CA GLU A 170 -5.16 2.86 -22.37
C GLU A 170 -5.51 4.13 -21.59
N ALA A 171 -5.37 4.14 -20.26
CA ALA A 171 -5.56 5.35 -19.45
C ALA A 171 -4.59 6.47 -19.84
N VAL A 172 -3.32 6.14 -20.12
CA VAL A 172 -2.33 7.13 -20.60
C VAL A 172 -2.70 7.71 -21.96
N ARG A 173 -3.27 6.88 -22.86
CA ARG A 173 -3.60 7.32 -24.23
C ARG A 173 -4.79 8.28 -24.30
N LEU A 174 -5.75 8.16 -23.38
CA LEU A 174 -6.96 8.98 -23.36
C LEU A 174 -6.67 10.46 -23.13
N ASP A 175 -5.85 10.79 -22.15
CA ASP A 175 -5.33 12.13 -21.91
C ASP A 175 -3.92 12.06 -21.34
N PRO A 176 -2.90 12.10 -22.20
CA PRO A 176 -1.51 11.91 -21.80
C PRO A 176 -0.93 13.02 -20.91
N GLY A 177 -1.63 14.16 -20.78
CA GLY A 177 -1.23 15.31 -19.95
C GLY A 177 -1.76 15.28 -18.52
N SER A 178 -2.77 14.48 -18.27
CA SER A 178 -3.50 14.45 -17.01
C SER A 178 -2.67 13.88 -15.84
N GLY A 179 -3.12 14.16 -14.61
CA GLY A 179 -2.58 13.53 -13.40
C GLY A 179 -2.78 12.03 -13.39
N VAL A 180 -3.92 11.56 -13.90
CA VAL A 180 -4.25 10.14 -14.02
C VAL A 180 -3.27 9.43 -14.96
N ALA A 181 -2.94 10.05 -16.11
CA ALA A 181 -1.96 9.49 -17.05
C ALA A 181 -0.57 9.34 -16.42
N ARG A 182 -0.11 10.32 -15.63
CA ARG A 182 1.18 10.24 -14.93
C ARG A 182 1.20 9.10 -13.91
N GLN A 183 0.13 8.95 -13.13
CA GLN A 183 -0.02 7.83 -12.19
C GLN A 183 -0.10 6.49 -12.93
N ALA A 184 -0.88 6.41 -14.00
CA ALA A 184 -0.98 5.21 -14.82
C ALA A 184 0.36 4.81 -15.44
N GLN A 185 1.16 5.78 -15.90
CA GLN A 185 2.49 5.53 -16.44
C GLN A 185 3.46 4.99 -15.38
N LEU A 186 3.38 5.53 -14.15
CA LEU A 186 4.17 5.03 -13.02
C LEU A 186 3.79 3.57 -12.68
N GLU A 187 2.50 3.27 -12.58
CA GLU A 187 2.00 1.91 -12.27
C GLU A 187 2.26 0.92 -13.42
N ALA A 188 2.19 1.38 -14.68
CA ALA A 188 2.56 0.58 -15.85
C ALA A 188 4.05 0.18 -15.79
N ALA A 189 4.93 1.12 -15.43
CA ALA A 189 6.35 0.83 -15.27
C ALA A 189 6.60 -0.22 -14.17
N GLU A 190 5.94 -0.11 -13.03
CA GLU A 190 6.00 -1.11 -11.97
C GLU A 190 5.49 -2.48 -12.44
N THR A 191 4.44 -2.48 -13.24
CA THR A 191 3.87 -3.72 -13.78
C THR A 191 4.83 -4.40 -14.76
N LEU A 192 5.54 -3.65 -15.60
CA LEU A 192 6.60 -4.19 -16.47
C LEU A 192 7.70 -4.87 -15.65
N ASP A 193 8.09 -4.25 -14.54
CA ASP A 193 9.11 -4.82 -13.66
C ASP A 193 8.66 -6.14 -13.00
N LEU A 194 7.38 -6.21 -12.58
CA LEU A 194 6.78 -7.45 -12.07
C LEU A 194 6.69 -8.56 -13.13
N MET A 195 6.64 -8.18 -14.41
CA MET A 195 6.71 -9.11 -15.55
C MET A 195 8.15 -9.51 -15.92
N GLY A 196 9.16 -8.98 -15.23
CA GLY A 196 10.58 -9.21 -15.49
C GLY A 196 11.22 -8.25 -16.52
N ASP A 197 10.45 -7.33 -17.10
CA ASP A 197 10.97 -6.32 -18.03
C ASP A 197 11.47 -5.07 -17.26
N THR A 198 12.57 -5.24 -16.53
CA THR A 198 13.24 -4.13 -15.84
C THR A 198 13.70 -3.02 -16.80
N THR A 199 14.10 -3.38 -18.02
CA THR A 199 14.54 -2.39 -19.02
C THR A 199 13.37 -1.54 -19.50
N GLY A 200 12.21 -2.13 -19.78
CA GLY A 200 10.98 -1.42 -20.12
C GLY A 200 10.52 -0.53 -18.96
N CYS A 201 10.56 -1.03 -17.74
CA CYS A 201 10.29 -0.26 -16.53
C CYS A 201 11.16 1.00 -16.46
N LEU A 202 12.48 0.86 -16.53
CA LEU A 202 13.42 1.99 -16.45
C LEU A 202 13.19 3.01 -17.57
N ARG A 203 12.95 2.56 -18.80
CA ARG A 203 12.62 3.45 -19.94
C ARG A 203 11.33 4.24 -19.68
N MET A 204 10.29 3.59 -19.17
CA MET A 204 9.01 4.24 -18.90
C MET A 204 9.10 5.26 -17.77
N LEU A 205 9.82 4.93 -16.68
CA LEU A 205 10.09 5.86 -15.58
C LEU A 205 10.91 7.07 -16.04
N GLN A 206 11.92 6.85 -16.88
CA GLN A 206 12.74 7.93 -17.43
C GLN A 206 11.92 8.84 -18.36
N ALA A 207 11.06 8.26 -19.22
CA ALA A 207 10.15 9.03 -20.08
C ALA A 207 9.18 9.91 -19.25
N LEU A 208 8.66 9.39 -18.13
CA LEU A 208 7.82 10.16 -17.20
C LEU A 208 8.57 11.39 -16.65
N ARG A 209 9.80 11.18 -16.18
CA ARG A 209 10.65 12.27 -15.64
C ARG A 209 10.98 13.33 -16.68
N ASN A 210 11.31 12.91 -17.89
CA ASN A 210 11.68 13.83 -18.98
C ASN A 210 10.48 14.69 -19.41
N ARG A 211 9.28 14.08 -19.43
CA ARG A 211 8.08 14.78 -19.88
C ARG A 211 7.49 15.70 -18.79
N PHE A 212 7.57 15.30 -17.52
CA PHE A 212 6.93 16.00 -16.40
C PHE A 212 7.92 16.22 -15.23
N PRO A 213 9.03 16.95 -15.42
CA PRO A 213 10.12 17.01 -14.44
C PRO A 213 9.72 17.54 -13.06
N GLN A 214 8.67 18.37 -12.98
CA GLN A 214 8.21 18.96 -11.74
C GLN A 214 7.07 18.16 -11.05
N ALA A 215 6.55 17.12 -11.68
CA ALA A 215 5.46 16.34 -11.14
C ALA A 215 5.89 15.51 -9.91
N ALA A 216 4.95 15.26 -9.01
CA ALA A 216 5.19 14.39 -7.86
C ALA A 216 5.55 12.97 -8.30
N GLU A 217 4.90 12.47 -9.34
CA GLU A 217 5.14 11.15 -9.94
C GLU A 217 6.57 11.04 -10.51
N SER A 218 7.16 12.14 -10.94
CA SER A 218 8.55 12.16 -11.44
C SER A 218 9.57 12.05 -10.31
N ARG A 219 9.28 12.60 -9.14
CA ARG A 219 10.10 12.39 -7.92
C ARG A 219 10.00 10.92 -7.46
N GLU A 220 8.79 10.34 -7.53
CA GLU A 220 8.60 8.92 -7.27
C GLU A 220 9.39 8.04 -8.26
N ALA A 221 9.37 8.37 -9.55
CA ALA A 221 10.11 7.66 -10.58
C ALA A 221 11.64 7.75 -10.36
N GLU A 222 12.14 8.88 -9.88
CA GLU A 222 13.58 9.08 -9.67
C GLU A 222 14.17 8.09 -8.66
N TRP A 223 13.60 7.98 -7.45
CA TRP A 223 14.13 7.06 -6.46
C TRP A 223 13.94 5.61 -6.88
N ARG A 224 12.84 5.28 -7.58
CA ARG A 224 12.57 3.93 -8.11
C ARG A 224 13.59 3.51 -9.17
N ILE A 225 14.03 4.45 -10.02
CA ILE A 225 15.14 4.22 -10.95
C ILE A 225 16.44 3.99 -10.19
N LYS A 226 16.79 4.89 -9.25
CA LYS A 226 18.01 4.78 -8.45
C LYS A 226 18.09 3.43 -7.73
N LEU A 227 17.00 3.02 -7.11
CA LEU A 227 16.92 1.75 -6.40
C LEU A 227 17.18 0.54 -7.31
N ARG A 228 16.51 0.48 -8.47
CA ARG A 228 16.70 -0.63 -9.43
C ARG A 228 18.07 -0.65 -10.03
N VAL A 229 18.61 0.50 -10.39
CA VAL A 229 19.98 0.60 -10.92
C VAL A 229 20.96 0.10 -9.87
N LYS A 230 20.86 0.56 -8.63
CA LYS A 230 21.71 0.11 -7.52
C LYS A 230 21.60 -1.40 -7.30
N GLN A 231 20.38 -1.91 -7.09
CA GLN A 231 20.18 -3.30 -6.67
C GLN A 231 20.40 -4.33 -7.78
N ARG A 232 19.99 -4.02 -9.02
CA ARG A 232 19.95 -5.03 -10.10
C ARG A 232 21.03 -4.86 -11.16
N ILE A 233 21.52 -3.63 -11.36
CA ILE A 233 22.53 -3.33 -12.40
C ILE A 233 23.91 -3.20 -11.78
N GLN A 234 24.09 -2.28 -10.84
CA GLN A 234 25.37 -2.01 -10.22
C GLN A 234 25.77 -3.10 -9.23
N LYS A 235 24.79 -3.60 -8.47
CA LYS A 235 24.97 -4.63 -7.43
C LYS A 235 26.20 -4.37 -6.54
N PRO A 236 26.34 -3.18 -5.93
CA PRO A 236 27.53 -2.88 -5.14
C PRO A 236 27.65 -3.88 -3.98
N ALA A 237 28.88 -4.25 -3.64
CA ALA A 237 29.10 -5.07 -2.47
C ALA A 237 28.55 -4.38 -1.21
N LEU A 238 27.89 -5.14 -0.35
CA LEU A 238 27.39 -4.62 0.93
C LEU A 238 28.59 -4.15 1.78
N ARG A 239 28.47 -2.96 2.35
CA ARG A 239 29.47 -2.36 3.23
C ARG A 239 28.80 -1.82 4.49
N SER A 240 29.48 -1.97 5.61
CA SER A 240 29.07 -1.32 6.85
C SER A 240 29.37 0.17 6.78
N MET A 241 28.35 0.97 7.04
CA MET A 241 28.46 2.43 7.20
C MET A 241 28.67 2.83 8.67
N GLY A 242 28.71 1.84 9.56
CA GLY A 242 28.84 2.05 10.99
C GLY A 242 27.50 2.27 11.71
N PRO A 243 27.57 2.72 12.98
CA PRO A 243 26.40 3.02 13.79
C PRO A 243 25.51 4.10 13.16
N TRP A 244 24.19 3.88 13.20
CA TRP A 244 23.19 4.84 12.73
C TRP A 244 22.07 4.99 13.77
N PRO A 245 21.81 6.20 14.31
CA PRO A 245 22.55 7.45 14.06
C PRO A 245 24.04 7.35 14.48
N GLU A 246 24.82 8.28 13.96
CA GLU A 246 26.27 8.28 14.19
C GLU A 246 26.62 8.30 15.70
N GLY A 247 27.50 7.42 16.12
CA GLY A 247 27.91 7.25 17.51
C GLY A 247 26.95 6.43 18.36
N ARG A 248 27.31 6.19 19.63
CA ARG A 248 26.49 5.45 20.60
C ARG A 248 25.41 6.35 21.20
N GLN A 249 24.17 5.92 21.06
CA GLN A 249 23.00 6.67 21.54
C GLN A 249 22.58 6.18 22.94
N LYS A 250 22.52 7.08 23.93
CA LYS A 250 22.09 6.73 25.31
C LYS A 250 20.63 6.27 25.40
N TRP A 251 19.80 6.70 24.46
CA TRP A 251 18.38 6.35 24.39
C TRP A 251 18.11 5.01 23.71
N LEU A 252 19.09 4.43 23.04
CA LEU A 252 18.95 3.13 22.40
C LEU A 252 19.27 2.02 23.41
N LYS A 253 18.27 1.18 23.69
CA LYS A 253 18.35 0.09 24.69
C LYS A 253 17.72 -1.16 24.09
N THR A 254 18.49 -2.26 24.09
CA THR A 254 18.00 -3.57 23.64
C THR A 254 17.05 -3.53 22.42
N PRO A 255 17.51 -2.99 21.25
CA PRO A 255 16.71 -2.98 20.05
C PRO A 255 16.52 -4.40 19.54
N THR A 256 15.26 -4.85 19.39
CA THR A 256 14.94 -6.24 19.02
C THR A 256 14.08 -6.39 17.79
N LEU A 257 13.27 -5.39 17.42
CA LEU A 257 12.45 -5.42 16.22
C LEU A 257 12.65 -4.14 15.42
N LEU A 258 12.63 -4.28 14.10
CA LEU A 258 12.64 -3.17 13.13
C LEU A 258 11.49 -3.35 12.13
N ALA A 259 10.91 -2.25 11.71
CA ALA A 259 9.97 -2.22 10.59
C ALA A 259 10.19 -0.94 9.77
N THR A 260 9.92 -1.04 8.47
CA THR A 260 9.98 0.11 7.56
C THR A 260 8.58 0.59 7.25
N GLY A 261 8.33 1.86 7.45
CA GLY A 261 7.07 2.50 7.10
C GLY A 261 6.92 2.81 5.61
N PRO A 262 5.72 3.24 5.19
CA PRO A 262 5.39 3.43 3.78
C PRO A 262 6.20 4.55 3.10
N ALA A 263 6.67 5.54 3.84
CA ALA A 263 7.55 6.59 3.33
C ALA A 263 9.04 6.31 3.57
N GLY A 264 9.40 5.11 4.04
CA GLY A 264 10.77 4.71 4.34
C GLY A 264 11.21 5.08 5.75
N GLU A 265 10.27 5.40 6.62
CA GLU A 265 10.53 5.64 8.05
C GLU A 265 11.03 4.36 8.70
N CYS A 266 11.93 4.48 9.67
CA CYS A 266 12.40 3.38 10.47
C CYS A 266 11.71 3.37 11.84
N TYR A 267 10.95 2.31 12.09
CA TYR A 267 10.38 2.04 13.40
C TYR A 267 11.22 0.99 14.10
N LEU A 268 11.41 1.17 15.40
CA LEU A 268 12.12 0.21 16.22
C LEU A 268 11.35 -0.08 17.51
N TYR A 269 11.42 -1.33 17.98
CA TYR A 269 10.94 -1.73 19.28
C TYR A 269 12.13 -2.03 20.19
N GLN A 270 12.08 -1.49 21.39
CA GLN A 270 13.09 -1.64 22.43
C GLN A 270 12.52 -2.50 23.57
N GLU A 271 13.13 -3.65 23.80
CA GLU A 271 12.62 -4.63 24.77
C GLU A 271 12.61 -4.07 26.20
N ASP A 272 13.61 -3.28 26.59
CA ASP A 272 13.70 -2.71 27.94
C ASP A 272 12.68 -1.58 28.19
N LEU A 273 12.14 -1.00 27.13
CA LEU A 273 11.14 0.07 27.22
C LEU A 273 9.72 -0.43 26.92
N ASP A 274 9.58 -1.66 26.44
CA ASP A 274 8.31 -2.24 25.96
C ASP A 274 7.56 -1.36 24.94
N GLN A 275 8.28 -0.52 24.17
CA GLN A 275 7.71 0.51 23.33
C GLN A 275 8.28 0.49 21.92
N ALA A 276 7.38 0.66 20.94
CA ALA A 276 7.74 1.01 19.57
C ALA A 276 7.93 2.51 19.42
N SER A 277 8.95 2.91 18.67
CA SER A 277 9.30 4.31 18.41
C SER A 277 9.67 4.53 16.96
N LEU A 278 9.35 5.71 16.43
CA LEU A 278 9.82 6.19 15.13
C LEU A 278 11.20 6.82 15.31
N LEU A 279 12.16 6.37 14.54
CA LEU A 279 13.48 6.98 14.44
C LEU A 279 13.49 7.98 13.26
N LYS A 280 13.56 9.26 13.59
CA LYS A 280 13.63 10.33 12.60
C LYS A 280 14.70 11.35 13.02
N ASP A 281 15.56 11.73 12.09
CA ASP A 281 16.61 12.74 12.29
C ASP A 281 17.49 12.47 13.54
N GLY A 282 17.76 11.20 13.83
CA GLY A 282 18.54 10.77 14.99
C GLY A 282 17.82 10.85 16.35
N GLN A 283 16.52 11.13 16.34
CA GLN A 283 15.69 11.19 17.56
C GLN A 283 14.59 10.13 17.53
N LEU A 284 14.21 9.64 18.71
CA LEU A 284 13.10 8.73 18.90
C LEU A 284 11.84 9.49 19.33
N THR A 285 10.75 9.23 18.65
CA THR A 285 9.41 9.62 19.06
C THR A 285 8.55 8.38 19.28
N PRO A 286 7.79 8.27 20.38
CA PRO A 286 6.85 7.17 20.59
C PRO A 286 5.90 7.03 19.38
N ALA A 287 5.74 5.81 18.87
CA ALA A 287 5.00 5.57 17.65
C ALA A 287 4.28 4.22 17.69
N GLY A 288 3.47 4.00 18.68
CA GLY A 288 2.71 2.77 18.80
C GLY A 288 2.39 2.39 20.23
N PRO A 289 1.77 1.23 20.43
CA PRO A 289 1.38 0.78 21.76
C PRO A 289 2.61 0.46 22.64
N VAL A 290 2.46 0.68 23.95
CA VAL A 290 3.39 0.17 24.96
C VAL A 290 2.93 -1.24 25.33
N VAL A 291 3.69 -2.25 24.95
CA VAL A 291 3.29 -3.66 25.13
C VAL A 291 4.51 -4.52 25.42
N LYS A 292 4.47 -5.18 26.57
CA LYS A 292 5.53 -6.08 27.00
C LYS A 292 5.61 -7.35 26.15
N GLY A 293 6.83 -7.70 25.80
CA GLY A 293 7.11 -8.99 25.16
C GLY A 293 6.63 -9.10 23.72
N ALA A 294 6.66 -8.02 22.96
CA ALA A 294 6.44 -8.05 21.52
C ALA A 294 7.47 -8.98 20.85
N ARG A 295 6.99 -9.74 19.87
CA ARG A 295 7.78 -10.73 19.12
C ARG A 295 7.88 -10.41 17.64
N ALA A 296 6.93 -9.66 17.11
CA ALA A 296 7.00 -9.12 15.76
C ALA A 296 6.35 -7.73 15.72
N MET A 297 6.74 -6.94 14.74
CA MET A 297 6.27 -5.57 14.54
C MET A 297 5.98 -5.33 13.07
N VAL A 298 4.92 -4.58 12.82
CA VAL A 298 4.53 -4.14 11.47
C VAL A 298 4.28 -2.65 11.49
N ALA A 299 4.90 -1.92 10.57
CA ALA A 299 4.46 -0.58 10.20
C ALA A 299 3.43 -0.71 9.08
N THR A 300 2.20 -0.28 9.35
CA THR A 300 1.09 -0.39 8.39
C THR A 300 1.24 0.65 7.29
N ALA A 301 0.52 0.46 6.22
CA ALA A 301 0.50 1.42 5.12
C ALA A 301 -0.13 2.79 5.49
N SER A 302 -0.88 2.87 6.59
CA SER A 302 -1.35 4.13 7.19
C SER A 302 -0.32 4.79 8.12
N GLY A 303 0.85 4.17 8.31
CA GLY A 303 1.88 4.65 9.24
C GLY A 303 1.63 4.29 10.71
N GLN A 304 0.63 3.46 11.00
CA GLN A 304 0.43 2.92 12.35
C GLN A 304 1.39 1.78 12.63
N VAL A 305 1.75 1.57 13.88
CA VAL A 305 2.57 0.45 14.32
C VAL A 305 1.73 -0.58 15.08
N TRP A 306 1.78 -1.82 14.63
CA TRP A 306 1.16 -2.95 15.31
C TRP A 306 2.23 -3.87 15.88
N LEU A 307 2.01 -4.35 17.10
CA LEU A 307 2.89 -5.28 17.79
C LEU A 307 2.21 -6.62 17.99
N VAL A 308 2.90 -7.69 17.63
CA VAL A 308 2.42 -9.06 17.83
C VAL A 308 3.06 -9.64 19.09
N THR A 309 2.23 -10.12 19.99
CA THR A 309 2.61 -10.80 21.23
C THR A 309 2.04 -12.22 21.24
N ARG A 310 2.35 -13.00 22.27
CA ARG A 310 1.69 -14.31 22.46
C ARG A 310 0.19 -14.19 22.76
N GLN A 311 -0.25 -13.10 23.37
CA GLN A 311 -1.65 -12.86 23.76
C GLN A 311 -2.49 -12.28 22.63
N GLY A 312 -1.89 -11.87 21.52
CA GLY A 312 -2.59 -11.28 20.37
C GLY A 312 -1.84 -10.13 19.74
N VAL A 313 -2.58 -9.31 19.00
CA VAL A 313 -2.07 -8.15 18.26
C VAL A 313 -2.44 -6.87 18.99
N ALA A 314 -1.43 -6.07 19.34
CA ALA A 314 -1.64 -4.75 19.92
C ALA A 314 -1.76 -3.70 18.81
N ARG A 315 -2.90 -3.01 18.81
CA ARG A 315 -3.25 -1.88 17.94
C ARG A 315 -3.74 -0.75 18.86
N ASP A 316 -3.43 0.50 18.56
CA ASP A 316 -3.97 1.68 19.27
C ASP A 316 -3.88 1.59 20.82
N GLY A 317 -2.81 1.01 21.36
CA GLY A 317 -2.53 0.96 22.79
C GLY A 317 -3.09 -0.25 23.55
N ALA A 318 -3.88 -1.12 22.92
CA ALA A 318 -4.45 -2.30 23.55
C ALA A 318 -4.20 -3.58 22.76
N VAL A 319 -4.01 -4.70 23.45
CA VAL A 319 -4.00 -6.02 22.82
C VAL A 319 -5.43 -6.37 22.43
N GLN A 320 -5.70 -6.46 21.13
CA GLN A 320 -7.00 -6.78 20.60
C GLN A 320 -7.04 -8.23 20.10
N GLY A 321 -8.17 -8.90 20.35
CA GLY A 321 -8.51 -10.20 19.80
C GLY A 321 -8.21 -11.40 20.70
N ALA A 322 -9.04 -12.44 20.52
CA ALA A 322 -8.92 -13.72 21.21
C ALA A 322 -7.85 -14.64 20.60
N GLN A 323 -7.00 -14.15 19.74
CA GLN A 323 -6.03 -14.98 19.03
C GLN A 323 -4.75 -15.13 19.85
N VAL A 324 -4.51 -16.33 20.32
CA VAL A 324 -3.32 -16.70 21.08
C VAL A 324 -2.31 -17.35 20.15
N PHE A 325 -1.10 -16.82 20.10
CA PHE A 325 0.02 -17.39 19.37
C PHE A 325 0.93 -18.20 20.32
N GLN A 326 1.49 -19.30 19.81
CA GLN A 326 2.40 -20.11 20.62
C GLN A 326 3.82 -19.54 20.62
N ALA A 327 4.36 -19.22 19.46
CA ALA A 327 5.70 -18.69 19.27
C ALA A 327 5.74 -17.73 18.06
N PRO A 328 5.03 -16.58 18.12
CA PRO A 328 5.03 -15.64 17.02
C PRO A 328 6.44 -15.09 16.82
N SER A 329 6.90 -14.98 15.58
CA SER A 329 8.29 -14.69 15.25
C SER A 329 8.46 -13.72 14.09
N GLY A 330 7.44 -13.55 13.24
CA GLY A 330 7.45 -12.60 12.14
C GLY A 330 6.05 -12.11 11.83
N ALA A 331 5.93 -10.89 11.33
CA ALA A 331 4.65 -10.36 10.87
C ALA A 331 4.84 -9.42 9.67
N ALA A 332 3.82 -9.38 8.80
CA ALA A 332 3.77 -8.47 7.66
C ALA A 332 2.33 -8.09 7.35
N GLN A 333 2.09 -6.90 6.79
CA GLN A 333 0.78 -6.51 6.26
C GLN A 333 0.79 -6.62 4.75
N ASP A 334 -0.17 -7.34 4.18
CA ASP A 334 -0.31 -7.46 2.74
C ASP A 334 -0.97 -6.24 2.09
N GLY A 335 -1.08 -6.25 0.76
CA GLY A 335 -1.71 -5.17 -0.01
C GLY A 335 -3.22 -5.02 0.21
N TRP A 336 -3.86 -5.97 0.88
CA TRP A 336 -5.29 -5.97 1.23
C TRP A 336 -5.54 -5.49 2.66
N GLY A 337 -4.47 -5.20 3.40
CA GLY A 337 -4.54 -4.81 4.81
C GLY A 337 -4.63 -5.99 5.78
N ASN A 338 -4.52 -7.24 5.30
CA ASN A 338 -4.47 -8.40 6.17
C ASN A 338 -3.13 -8.44 6.91
N LEU A 339 -3.17 -8.81 8.18
CA LEU A 339 -1.97 -9.09 8.95
C LEU A 339 -1.61 -10.57 8.84
N TRP A 340 -0.44 -10.85 8.33
CA TRP A 340 0.15 -12.20 8.27
C TRP A 340 1.09 -12.35 9.45
N VAL A 341 0.96 -13.46 10.20
CA VAL A 341 1.77 -13.77 11.38
C VAL A 341 2.41 -15.14 11.21
N ALA A 342 3.73 -15.19 11.22
CA ALA A 342 4.48 -16.42 11.33
C ALA A 342 4.52 -16.85 12.80
N ASP A 343 4.11 -18.09 13.08
CA ASP A 343 4.24 -18.72 14.38
C ASP A 343 5.06 -19.99 14.22
N ALA A 344 6.28 -19.98 14.75
CA ALA A 344 7.24 -21.07 14.58
C ALA A 344 6.77 -22.44 15.14
N LYS A 345 5.74 -22.45 15.98
CA LYS A 345 5.13 -23.67 16.53
C LYS A 345 3.78 -24.03 15.91
N ALA A 346 3.23 -23.17 15.06
CA ALA A 346 2.01 -23.45 14.33
C ALA A 346 2.30 -24.23 13.03
N PRO A 347 1.31 -24.93 12.44
CA PRO A 347 1.47 -25.65 11.19
C PRO A 347 1.60 -24.72 9.97
N GLY A 348 1.44 -23.41 10.14
CA GLY A 348 1.48 -22.45 9.04
C GLY A 348 1.49 -20.99 9.50
N ILE A 349 1.23 -20.13 8.54
CA ILE A 349 1.12 -18.69 8.73
C ILE A 349 -0.35 -18.34 8.97
N GLU A 350 -0.64 -17.60 10.03
CA GLU A 350 -1.97 -17.07 10.30
C GLU A 350 -2.19 -15.76 9.57
N VAL A 351 -3.30 -15.66 8.85
CA VAL A 351 -3.71 -14.44 8.14
C VAL A 351 -4.95 -13.87 8.81
N LEU A 352 -4.81 -12.69 9.38
CA LEU A 352 -5.87 -11.99 10.11
C LEU A 352 -6.38 -10.83 9.24
N PRO A 353 -7.57 -10.95 8.67
CA PRO A 353 -8.18 -9.80 7.97
C PRO A 353 -8.54 -8.69 8.98
N PRO A 354 -8.69 -7.44 8.52
CA PRO A 354 -9.19 -6.36 9.37
C PRO A 354 -10.55 -6.69 9.99
N ASP A 355 -11.41 -7.35 9.21
CA ASP A 355 -12.76 -7.76 9.57
C ASP A 355 -12.99 -9.21 9.10
N GLY A 356 -13.54 -10.06 9.97
CA GLY A 356 -13.86 -11.44 9.64
C GLY A 356 -12.91 -12.50 10.24
N PRO A 357 -13.11 -13.77 9.90
CA PRO A 357 -12.35 -14.88 10.47
C PRO A 357 -10.92 -14.95 9.92
N SER A 358 -10.00 -15.38 10.77
CA SER A 358 -8.64 -15.72 10.35
C SER A 358 -8.61 -16.96 9.45
N ARG A 359 -7.55 -17.08 8.66
CA ARG A 359 -7.23 -18.27 7.87
C ARG A 359 -5.77 -18.67 8.07
N SER A 360 -5.48 -19.95 7.94
CA SER A 360 -4.11 -20.47 8.02
C SER A 360 -3.59 -20.85 6.63
N ILE A 361 -2.35 -20.49 6.33
CA ILE A 361 -1.62 -20.89 5.12
C ILE A 361 -0.58 -21.95 5.53
N PRO A 362 -0.64 -23.16 4.99
CA PRO A 362 0.30 -24.21 5.37
C PRO A 362 1.75 -23.84 4.98
N LEU A 363 2.57 -23.58 5.97
CA LEU A 363 4.02 -23.40 5.86
C LEU A 363 4.65 -23.71 7.23
N PRO A 364 4.88 -24.98 7.55
CA PRO A 364 5.44 -25.38 8.85
C PRO A 364 6.80 -24.73 9.11
N GLY A 365 7.04 -24.29 10.34
CA GLY A 365 8.30 -23.66 10.73
C GLY A 365 8.52 -22.28 10.09
N ALA A 366 7.46 -21.58 9.74
CA ALA A 366 7.55 -20.19 9.31
C ALA A 366 8.06 -19.33 10.47
N VAL A 367 9.16 -18.59 10.23
CA VAL A 367 9.88 -17.83 11.28
C VAL A 367 9.94 -16.32 11.01
N ALA A 368 9.89 -15.89 9.76
CA ALA A 368 9.99 -14.49 9.40
C ALA A 368 9.14 -14.17 8.17
N LEU A 369 8.61 -12.95 8.10
CA LEU A 369 7.77 -12.45 7.02
C LEU A 369 8.22 -11.05 6.58
N ALA A 370 8.06 -10.77 5.28
CA ALA A 370 8.19 -9.42 4.73
C ALA A 370 7.11 -9.19 3.67
N ALA A 371 6.50 -8.01 3.64
CA ALA A 371 5.44 -7.67 2.70
C ALA A 371 5.99 -7.55 1.26
N LEU A 372 5.20 -7.92 0.26
CA LEU A 372 5.55 -7.78 -1.14
C LEU A 372 4.63 -6.76 -1.85
N PRO A 373 5.14 -5.99 -2.81
CA PRO A 373 4.34 -5.03 -3.59
C PRO A 373 3.27 -5.71 -4.46
N THR A 374 3.35 -7.03 -4.63
CA THR A 374 2.36 -7.87 -5.32
C THR A 374 1.10 -8.14 -4.49
N GLY A 375 1.07 -7.69 -3.25
CA GLY A 375 -0.05 -7.90 -2.33
C GLY A 375 0.06 -9.17 -1.48
N GLY A 376 1.15 -9.94 -1.62
CA GLY A 376 1.46 -11.11 -0.80
C GLY A 376 2.63 -10.86 0.15
N VAL A 377 3.31 -11.93 0.56
CA VAL A 377 4.45 -11.88 1.48
C VAL A 377 5.60 -12.78 1.03
N ALA A 378 6.84 -12.41 1.37
CA ALA A 378 7.95 -13.34 1.44
C ALA A 378 7.96 -13.97 2.84
N ALA A 379 8.15 -15.28 2.91
CA ALA A 379 8.15 -16.04 4.15
C ALA A 379 9.37 -16.99 4.20
N ALA A 380 10.03 -17.03 5.33
CA ALA A 380 11.12 -17.98 5.60
C ALA A 380 10.58 -19.13 6.44
N SER A 381 10.88 -20.37 6.02
CA SER A 381 10.59 -21.59 6.76
C SER A 381 11.88 -22.34 7.09
N ASP A 382 12.22 -22.40 8.37
CA ASP A 382 13.37 -23.15 8.84
C ASP A 382 13.15 -24.67 8.78
N ALA A 383 11.90 -25.13 8.82
CA ALA A 383 11.56 -26.54 8.70
C ALA A 383 11.79 -27.07 7.28
N SER A 384 11.36 -26.34 6.26
CA SER A 384 11.61 -26.70 4.86
C SER A 384 12.95 -26.16 4.33
N ARG A 385 13.61 -25.29 5.08
CA ARG A 385 14.85 -24.58 4.67
C ARG A 385 14.68 -23.84 3.35
N THR A 386 13.58 -23.08 3.25
CA THR A 386 13.22 -22.32 2.05
C THR A 386 12.75 -20.91 2.38
N LEU A 387 13.12 -19.97 1.53
CA LEU A 387 12.47 -18.68 1.40
C LEU A 387 11.42 -18.82 0.29
N VAL A 388 10.16 -18.55 0.61
CA VAL A 388 9.04 -18.64 -0.34
C VAL A 388 8.42 -17.27 -0.57
N PHE A 389 8.02 -17.00 -1.81
CA PHE A 389 7.27 -15.81 -2.18
C PHE A 389 5.81 -16.25 -2.41
N LEU A 390 4.93 -15.78 -1.55
CA LEU A 390 3.50 -16.11 -1.56
C LEU A 390 2.71 -14.97 -2.18
N ASP A 391 1.68 -15.28 -2.94
CA ASP A 391 0.71 -14.29 -3.38
C ASP A 391 -0.31 -13.97 -2.27
N ALA A 392 -1.23 -13.05 -2.56
CA ALA A 392 -2.28 -12.64 -1.62
C ALA A 392 -3.25 -13.78 -1.22
N GLN A 393 -3.31 -14.88 -1.99
CA GLN A 393 -4.07 -16.08 -1.69
C GLN A 393 -3.29 -17.08 -0.82
N GLY A 394 -1.99 -16.86 -0.66
CA GLY A 394 -1.07 -17.78 0.01
C GLY A 394 -0.52 -18.87 -0.91
N GLN A 395 -0.69 -18.72 -2.23
CA GLN A 395 -0.09 -19.65 -3.18
C GLN A 395 1.39 -19.35 -3.38
N THR A 396 2.21 -20.37 -3.35
CA THR A 396 3.66 -20.23 -3.59
C THR A 396 3.92 -19.89 -5.06
N ARG A 397 4.59 -18.78 -5.28
CA ARG A 397 5.03 -18.33 -6.61
C ARG A 397 6.49 -18.68 -6.88
N ILE A 398 7.34 -18.50 -5.88
CA ILE A 398 8.77 -18.76 -5.97
C ILE A 398 9.23 -19.45 -4.69
N THR A 399 10.14 -20.40 -4.85
CA THR A 399 10.82 -21.07 -3.74
C THR A 399 12.33 -20.99 -3.93
N VAL A 400 13.01 -20.47 -2.94
CA VAL A 400 14.47 -20.36 -2.92
C VAL A 400 15.01 -21.22 -1.78
N PRO A 401 15.76 -22.30 -2.05
CA PRO A 401 16.44 -23.08 -1.00
C PRO A 401 17.45 -22.24 -0.22
N TYR A 402 17.57 -22.50 1.07
CA TYR A 402 18.59 -21.84 1.90
C TYR A 402 20.01 -22.13 1.39
N GLY A 403 20.80 -21.07 1.28
CA GLY A 403 22.18 -21.18 0.79
C GLY A 403 22.33 -21.26 -0.72
N LYS A 404 21.25 -21.29 -1.51
CA LYS A 404 21.36 -21.23 -2.97
C LYS A 404 22.12 -19.97 -3.40
N ASP A 405 23.14 -20.16 -4.24
CA ASP A 405 24.00 -19.12 -4.80
C ASP A 405 24.84 -18.33 -3.75
N LEU A 406 24.88 -18.80 -2.48
CA LEU A 406 25.72 -18.25 -1.42
C LEU A 406 27.03 -19.03 -1.27
N PRO A 407 28.10 -18.40 -0.72
CA PRO A 407 29.40 -19.08 -0.49
C PRO A 407 29.34 -20.29 0.46
N ALA A 408 28.35 -20.27 1.40
CA ALA A 408 28.06 -21.36 2.32
C ALA A 408 26.57 -21.37 2.67
N PRO A 409 25.99 -22.51 3.07
CA PRO A 409 24.61 -22.57 3.48
C PRO A 409 24.38 -21.85 4.81
N PHE A 410 23.19 -21.32 5.00
CA PHE A 410 22.70 -20.90 6.31
C PHE A 410 21.65 -21.87 6.85
N LYS A 411 21.43 -21.84 8.15
CA LYS A 411 20.53 -22.77 8.82
C LYS A 411 19.22 -22.12 9.25
N TYR A 412 19.29 -20.87 9.66
CA TYR A 412 18.17 -20.12 10.22
C TYR A 412 18.04 -18.76 9.56
N VAL A 413 16.80 -18.28 9.44
CA VAL A 413 16.49 -16.88 9.15
C VAL A 413 16.09 -16.18 10.44
N VAL A 414 16.84 -15.16 10.80
CA VAL A 414 16.59 -14.37 12.02
C VAL A 414 15.49 -13.34 11.79
N ALA A 415 15.54 -12.65 10.64
CA ALA A 415 14.54 -11.65 10.27
C ALA A 415 14.52 -11.42 8.76
N LEU A 416 13.39 -10.95 8.24
CA LEU A 416 13.20 -10.52 6.85
C LEU A 416 12.79 -9.04 6.79
N ALA A 417 13.20 -8.38 5.73
CA ALA A 417 12.73 -7.05 5.34
C ALA A 417 12.55 -6.98 3.84
N SER A 418 11.71 -6.07 3.37
CA SER A 418 11.50 -5.84 1.95
C SER A 418 11.45 -4.35 1.62
N ASP A 419 11.78 -4.01 0.38
CA ASP A 419 11.60 -2.67 -0.15
C ASP A 419 10.31 -2.55 -0.99
N PRO A 420 9.89 -1.32 -1.35
CA PRO A 420 8.67 -1.11 -2.11
C PRO A 420 8.67 -1.67 -3.54
N VAL A 421 9.81 -2.15 -4.05
CA VAL A 421 9.91 -2.75 -5.40
C VAL A 421 10.09 -4.28 -5.35
N GLY A 422 10.02 -4.87 -4.15
CA GLY A 422 9.95 -6.31 -3.94
C GLY A 422 11.29 -7.02 -3.79
N HIS A 423 12.39 -6.30 -3.54
CA HIS A 423 13.60 -6.95 -3.05
C HIS A 423 13.38 -7.41 -1.62
N VAL A 424 13.92 -8.56 -1.27
CA VAL A 424 13.81 -9.17 0.06
C VAL A 424 15.20 -9.35 0.65
N ALA A 425 15.45 -8.76 1.79
CA ALA A 425 16.66 -8.93 2.57
C ALA A 425 16.41 -9.89 3.75
N ALA A 426 17.32 -10.79 3.99
CA ALA A 426 17.32 -11.65 5.16
C ALA A 426 18.58 -11.44 6.00
N LEU A 427 18.40 -11.38 7.30
CA LEU A 427 19.44 -11.62 8.28
C LEU A 427 19.44 -13.11 8.57
N VAL A 428 20.57 -13.78 8.34
CA VAL A 428 20.68 -15.25 8.39
C VAL A 428 21.79 -15.70 9.32
N ASP A 429 21.64 -16.90 9.86
CA ASP A 429 22.55 -17.54 10.81
C ASP A 429 22.84 -18.98 10.39
N GLY A 430 24.09 -19.44 10.57
CA GLY A 430 24.58 -20.77 10.22
C GLY A 430 26.03 -20.75 9.78
N GLU A 431 26.43 -21.58 8.81
CA GLU A 431 27.78 -21.53 8.23
C GLU A 431 27.99 -20.20 7.50
N PHE A 432 27.00 -19.69 6.81
CA PHE A 432 26.91 -18.31 6.37
C PHE A 432 26.09 -17.51 7.40
N GLU A 433 26.75 -16.75 8.24
CA GLU A 433 26.15 -15.78 9.13
C GLU A 433 26.29 -14.39 8.51
N GLY A 434 25.15 -13.73 8.17
CA GLY A 434 25.23 -12.47 7.43
C GLY A 434 23.92 -11.96 6.92
N VAL A 435 24.01 -11.18 5.86
CA VAL A 435 22.88 -10.59 5.16
C VAL A 435 22.91 -11.01 3.70
N ALA A 436 21.74 -11.40 3.19
CA ALA A 436 21.54 -11.71 1.77
C ALA A 436 20.30 -11.00 1.24
N VAL A 437 20.35 -10.54 -0.01
CA VAL A 437 19.26 -9.78 -0.68
C VAL A 437 18.91 -10.49 -1.98
N TRP A 438 17.63 -10.81 -2.14
CA TRP A 438 17.06 -11.42 -3.34
C TRP A 438 16.17 -10.43 -4.10
N GLY A 439 16.12 -10.61 -5.41
CA GLY A 439 15.14 -9.94 -6.28
C GLY A 439 13.74 -10.52 -6.14
N PRO A 440 12.73 -9.83 -6.70
CA PRO A 440 11.36 -10.32 -6.73
C PRO A 440 11.17 -11.59 -7.58
N ASP A 441 12.18 -11.98 -8.36
CA ASP A 441 12.29 -13.22 -9.13
C ASP A 441 12.98 -14.36 -8.34
N GLY A 442 13.40 -14.11 -7.09
CA GLY A 442 14.11 -15.04 -6.25
C GLY A 442 15.62 -15.17 -6.56
N ALA A 443 16.15 -14.39 -7.50
CA ALA A 443 17.57 -14.37 -7.80
C ALA A 443 18.37 -13.66 -6.69
N LEU A 444 19.49 -14.24 -6.27
CA LEU A 444 20.41 -13.60 -5.33
C LEU A 444 21.05 -12.37 -5.99
N LEU A 445 20.92 -11.23 -5.35
CA LEU A 445 21.47 -9.96 -5.83
C LEU A 445 22.77 -9.60 -5.13
N ARG A 446 22.77 -9.66 -3.80
CA ARG A 446 23.93 -9.30 -2.95
C ARG A 446 23.93 -10.14 -1.69
N ALA A 447 25.13 -10.43 -1.17
CA ALA A 447 25.31 -11.06 0.13
C ALA A 447 26.62 -10.62 0.74
N ALA A 448 26.67 -10.55 2.07
CA ALA A 448 27.89 -10.36 2.82
C ALA A 448 27.81 -11.03 4.20
N SER A 449 28.86 -11.72 4.62
CA SER A 449 28.93 -12.24 5.99
C SER A 449 29.17 -11.11 6.99
N LEU A 450 28.71 -11.28 8.24
CA LEU A 450 28.98 -10.31 9.31
C LEU A 450 30.49 -10.12 9.47
N LYS A 451 31.30 -11.20 9.34
CA LYS A 451 32.77 -11.14 9.37
C LYS A 451 33.33 -10.24 8.26
N THR A 452 32.86 -10.38 7.03
CA THR A 452 33.27 -9.54 5.90
C THR A 452 32.89 -8.07 6.10
N LEU A 453 31.76 -7.82 6.77
CA LEU A 453 31.29 -6.48 7.13
C LEU A 453 32.05 -5.88 8.34
N GLY A 454 32.93 -6.65 9.00
CA GLY A 454 33.60 -6.22 10.22
C GLY A 454 32.66 -6.08 11.42
N LEU A 455 31.56 -6.81 11.43
CA LEU A 455 30.53 -6.73 12.44
C LEU A 455 30.61 -7.91 13.40
N SER A 456 30.52 -7.59 14.69
CA SER A 456 30.43 -8.57 15.78
C SER A 456 29.31 -8.13 16.72
N GLY A 457 28.33 -8.99 16.97
CA GLY A 457 27.19 -8.65 17.81
C GLY A 457 26.06 -9.67 17.69
N LYS A 458 24.98 -9.45 18.44
CA LYS A 458 23.76 -10.26 18.36
C LYS A 458 22.68 -9.51 17.61
N PHE A 459 22.72 -9.59 16.30
CA PHE A 459 21.73 -8.98 15.44
C PHE A 459 20.40 -9.73 15.52
N ARG A 460 19.28 -9.02 15.65
CA ARG A 460 17.95 -9.58 15.87
C ARG A 460 16.90 -9.11 14.88
N ALA A 461 17.13 -7.98 14.24
CA ALA A 461 16.19 -7.44 13.27
C ALA A 461 16.92 -6.79 12.10
N ILE A 462 16.23 -6.73 10.99
CA ILE A 462 16.64 -6.04 9.77
C ILE A 462 15.49 -5.18 9.26
N ALA A 463 15.79 -4.00 8.74
CA ALA A 463 14.89 -3.16 7.97
C ALA A 463 15.56 -2.74 6.66
N MET A 464 14.76 -2.42 5.65
CA MET A 464 15.25 -1.96 4.36
C MET A 464 14.63 -0.60 4.04
N ASP A 465 15.45 0.42 3.82
CA ASP A 465 14.98 1.74 3.46
C ASP A 465 14.58 1.83 1.98
N ARG A 466 13.93 2.94 1.58
CA ARG A 466 13.52 3.18 0.18
C ARG A 466 14.69 3.23 -0.82
N GLN A 467 15.91 3.40 -0.37
CA GLN A 467 17.11 3.47 -1.22
C GLN A 467 17.83 2.12 -1.28
N GLY A 468 17.26 1.07 -0.66
CA GLY A 468 17.82 -0.26 -0.57
C GLY A 468 19.01 -0.34 0.40
N GLY A 469 19.18 0.63 1.28
CA GLY A 469 20.05 0.54 2.44
C GLY A 469 19.43 -0.35 3.50
N LEU A 470 20.25 -1.08 4.23
CA LEU A 470 19.81 -2.00 5.27
C LEU A 470 20.16 -1.43 6.65
N ILE A 471 19.28 -1.67 7.60
CA ILE A 471 19.48 -1.30 9.01
C ILE A 471 19.39 -2.58 9.82
N LEU A 472 20.43 -2.88 10.58
CA LEU A 472 20.51 -4.04 11.47
C LEU A 472 20.39 -3.56 12.92
N ALA A 473 19.63 -4.26 13.75
CA ALA A 473 19.57 -4.01 15.19
C ALA A 473 20.50 -4.99 15.94
N ASP A 474 21.52 -4.44 16.56
CA ASP A 474 22.43 -5.18 17.46
C ASP A 474 21.95 -5.02 18.91
N ARG A 475 21.32 -6.09 19.39
CA ARG A 475 20.80 -6.15 20.76
C ARG A 475 21.91 -6.15 21.81
N SER A 476 23.08 -6.71 21.51
CA SER A 476 24.15 -6.89 22.50
C SER A 476 24.94 -5.61 22.78
N ASN A 477 25.02 -4.73 21.79
CA ASN A 477 25.81 -3.49 21.87
C ASN A 477 24.94 -2.23 21.93
N ASP A 478 23.61 -2.34 21.95
CA ASP A 478 22.67 -1.22 21.90
C ASP A 478 22.94 -0.31 20.68
N LEU A 479 23.04 -0.91 19.48
CA LEU A 479 23.37 -0.21 18.25
C LEU A 479 22.36 -0.54 17.13
N LEU A 480 22.17 0.43 16.25
CA LEU A 480 21.71 0.19 14.90
C LEU A 480 22.90 0.35 13.95
N ILE A 481 23.07 -0.56 13.02
CA ILE A 481 24.14 -0.53 12.02
C ILE A 481 23.52 -0.34 10.66
N ARG A 482 24.00 0.65 9.92
CA ARG A 482 23.58 0.86 8.53
C ARG A 482 24.55 0.14 7.58
N LEU A 483 23.98 -0.58 6.59
CA LEU A 483 24.68 -1.14 5.46
C LEU A 483 24.21 -0.47 4.17
N ASP A 484 25.15 -0.28 3.23
CA ASP A 484 24.83 0.27 1.92
C ASP A 484 25.46 -0.54 0.77
#